data_bc69ef0c47fe171e418806b3bb3e3478
#
_entry.id   bc69ef0c47fe171e418806b3bb3e3478
#
_cell.length_a   1.000
_cell.length_b   1.000
_cell.length_c   1.000
_cell.angle_alpha   90.00
_cell.angle_beta   90.00
_cell.angle_gamma   90.00
#
_symmetry.space_group_name_H-M   'P 1'
#
loop_
_entity.id
_entity.type
_entity.pdbx_description
1 polymer ?
#
loop_
_entity_poly.entity_id
_entity_poly.type
_entity_poly.pdbx_seq_one_letter_code
_entity_poly.pdbx_strand_id
1 'polypeptide(L)'
;MKRRIVFCIGLLAVLGLAASQLRAEVFGVKKYGAVGDGKALDSPAINKAIDAASAAGGGTVYFSPGTYLSGSIHLKSNITLYLEQGATIQASDNPDVYDPIETSQKQWDKYQDFGHTYFHNSLIWGEGLENIAILGPGVISGKDALTRKADLRVGNKAISLKLCRNVTIRDVSILLAGHFAILATGVDNLTIDNIKIDTNRDGIDVDSTRHVRISNVSVNSPYDDGIVIKGTHALGFARETEDMTITNCEVTGFQNGTFLDGTYKRSNTPPLTHGPTGRIKIGTESEGSFRNITISNCVFDYARGLALETVDGAELSDVSISNITMRDIANAPIYIRLGARMRAPDGVPIGSLHRINISDVVIYNADPKNGSLIMGIPGHDIEDVKLSNIRIYYQGGGTKEQAAINPPEEEKEYPEPYRHGDMPSYGFFIRHAKGIEFTNVEVGYMKEDLRPAFVLDDVKGAEFNLVKAQHAPAVPTFSLKDVTDFSLFHSGSLPDLKLESVKEKQF
;
A
#
# COMPACT_ATOMS: atom_id res chain seq x y z
N MET A 1 18.13 -48.79 77.57
CA MET A 1 18.30 -48.36 76.20
C MET A 1 17.29 -47.26 75.86
N LYS A 2 17.64 -46.00 76.00
CA LYS A 2 16.79 -44.84 75.72
C LYS A 2 17.22 -44.20 74.38
N ARG A 3 16.41 -44.32 73.31
CA ARG A 3 16.61 -43.62 72.02
C ARG A 3 16.13 -42.17 72.20
N ARG A 4 17.05 -41.23 72.05
CA ARG A 4 16.74 -39.80 71.94
C ARG A 4 16.27 -39.52 70.52
N ILE A 5 15.04 -39.08 70.41
CA ILE A 5 14.53 -38.50 69.16
C ILE A 5 14.94 -37.02 69.16
N VAL A 6 15.84 -36.66 68.27
CA VAL A 6 16.19 -35.26 67.99
C VAL A 6 15.13 -34.69 67.07
N PHE A 7 14.32 -33.78 67.54
CA PHE A 7 13.46 -32.95 66.72
C PHE A 7 14.27 -31.88 66.04
N CYS A 8 14.59 -32.06 64.74
CA CYS A 8 15.06 -30.98 63.90
C CYS A 8 13.86 -30.11 63.53
N ILE A 9 13.65 -29.00 64.21
CA ILE A 9 12.76 -27.95 63.79
C ILE A 9 13.47 -27.23 62.64
N GLY A 10 13.18 -27.66 61.43
CA GLY A 10 13.57 -26.93 60.23
C GLY A 10 12.79 -25.61 60.20
N LEU A 11 13.51 -24.51 60.41
CA LEU A 11 13.00 -23.17 60.15
C LEU A 11 12.77 -23.03 58.67
N LEU A 12 11.56 -23.35 58.21
CA LEU A 12 11.07 -22.98 56.87
C LEU A 12 11.00 -21.44 56.88
N ALA A 13 12.09 -20.81 56.52
CA ALA A 13 12.07 -19.44 56.03
C ALA A 13 11.19 -19.46 54.77
N VAL A 14 9.93 -19.16 54.93
CA VAL A 14 9.01 -18.78 53.85
C VAL A 14 9.58 -17.44 53.35
N LEU A 15 10.57 -17.52 52.45
CA LEU A 15 10.84 -16.47 51.46
C LEU A 15 9.56 -16.34 50.67
N GLY A 16 8.65 -15.51 51.19
CA GLY A 16 7.61 -14.91 50.39
C GLY A 16 8.29 -14.13 49.28
N LEU A 17 8.63 -14.83 48.21
CA LEU A 17 8.70 -14.24 46.90
C LEU A 17 7.31 -13.66 46.67
N ALA A 18 7.12 -12.40 47.10
CA ALA A 18 6.12 -11.55 46.48
C ALA A 18 6.47 -11.59 44.99
N ALA A 19 5.91 -12.60 44.29
CA ALA A 19 5.67 -12.47 42.86
C ALA A 19 4.75 -11.25 42.81
N SER A 20 5.36 -10.06 42.75
CA SER A 20 4.72 -8.90 42.21
C SER A 20 4.24 -9.38 40.84
N GLN A 21 2.93 -9.75 40.78
CA GLN A 21 2.27 -9.86 39.51
C GLN A 21 2.62 -8.52 38.87
N LEU A 22 3.53 -8.53 37.91
CA LEU A 22 3.72 -7.45 36.97
C LEU A 22 2.40 -7.32 36.19
N ARG A 23 1.39 -6.75 36.86
CA ARG A 23 0.27 -6.17 36.15
C ARG A 23 0.90 -5.06 35.35
N ALA A 24 0.81 -5.18 34.02
CA ALA A 24 1.16 -4.07 33.16
C ALA A 24 0.49 -2.82 33.76
N GLU A 25 1.30 -1.86 34.18
CA GLU A 25 0.78 -0.68 34.87
C GLU A 25 -0.04 0.13 33.85
N VAL A 26 -1.25 0.55 34.26
CA VAL A 26 -2.18 1.28 33.39
C VAL A 26 -2.16 2.76 33.77
N PHE A 27 -1.72 3.57 32.84
CA PHE A 27 -1.61 5.03 32.94
C PHE A 27 -2.81 5.69 32.24
N GLY A 28 -3.94 5.84 32.95
CA GLY A 28 -5.13 6.46 32.39
C GLY A 28 -4.92 7.95 32.14
N VAL A 29 -5.07 8.42 30.89
CA VAL A 29 -4.78 9.83 30.53
C VAL A 29 -5.54 10.86 31.35
N LYS A 30 -6.77 10.54 31.79
CA LYS A 30 -7.58 11.41 32.68
C LYS A 30 -6.92 11.63 34.05
N LYS A 31 -6.14 10.68 34.54
CA LYS A 31 -5.37 10.86 35.81
C LYS A 31 -4.24 11.86 35.70
N TYR A 32 -3.80 12.14 34.46
CA TYR A 32 -2.75 13.12 34.16
C TYR A 32 -3.31 14.45 33.69
N GLY A 33 -4.64 14.63 33.72
CA GLY A 33 -5.29 15.90 33.45
C GLY A 33 -6.04 15.99 32.12
N ALA A 34 -6.09 14.91 31.31
CA ALA A 34 -6.91 14.91 30.09
C ALA A 34 -8.40 14.97 30.44
N VAL A 35 -9.14 15.81 29.72
CA VAL A 35 -10.58 16.01 29.93
C VAL A 35 -11.41 15.05 29.08
N GLY A 36 -11.08 14.93 27.80
CA GLY A 36 -11.78 14.08 26.86
C GLY A 36 -13.16 14.61 26.46
N ASP A 37 -13.35 15.95 26.41
CA ASP A 37 -14.61 16.61 26.07
C ASP A 37 -14.66 17.14 24.62
N GLY A 38 -13.60 16.93 23.84
CA GLY A 38 -13.44 17.41 22.46
C GLY A 38 -13.19 18.91 22.34
N LYS A 39 -12.91 19.60 23.44
CA LYS A 39 -12.68 21.07 23.47
C LYS A 39 -11.36 21.44 24.13
N ALA A 40 -11.07 20.86 25.29
CA ALA A 40 -9.81 21.05 25.98
C ALA A 40 -8.67 20.40 25.20
N LEU A 41 -7.52 21.05 25.11
CA LEU A 41 -6.32 20.46 24.51
C LEU A 41 -5.72 19.42 25.45
N ASP A 42 -5.83 18.16 25.09
CA ASP A 42 -5.43 17.01 25.91
C ASP A 42 -4.01 16.50 25.64
N SER A 43 -3.35 16.93 24.54
CA SER A 43 -1.99 16.44 24.21
C SER A 43 -0.96 16.64 25.33
N PRO A 44 -0.94 17.73 26.13
CA PRO A 44 0.01 17.82 27.23
C PRO A 44 -0.22 16.76 28.32
N ALA A 45 -1.49 16.44 28.62
CA ALA A 45 -1.84 15.42 29.61
C ALA A 45 -1.57 14.00 29.09
N ILE A 46 -1.82 13.76 27.79
CA ILE A 46 -1.51 12.50 27.12
C ILE A 46 0.01 12.23 27.15
N ASN A 47 0.80 13.21 26.74
CA ASN A 47 2.27 13.12 26.77
C ASN A 47 2.81 12.89 28.19
N LYS A 48 2.22 13.54 29.18
CA LYS A 48 2.54 13.30 30.60
C LYS A 48 2.27 11.87 31.08
N ALA A 49 1.17 11.26 30.59
CA ALA A 49 0.88 9.86 30.87
C ALA A 49 1.90 8.92 30.20
N ILE A 50 2.31 9.22 28.95
CA ILE A 50 3.35 8.49 28.21
C ILE A 50 4.69 8.62 28.93
N ASP A 51 5.06 9.82 29.41
CA ASP A 51 6.28 10.08 30.17
C ASP A 51 6.31 9.26 31.47
N ALA A 52 5.22 9.23 32.20
CA ALA A 52 5.11 8.46 33.43
C ALA A 52 5.22 6.94 33.16
N ALA A 53 4.56 6.44 32.12
CA ALA A 53 4.68 5.05 31.71
C ALA A 53 6.11 4.69 31.30
N SER A 54 6.76 5.55 30.54
CA SER A 54 8.15 5.36 30.14
C SER A 54 9.11 5.36 31.33
N ALA A 55 8.92 6.27 32.31
CA ALA A 55 9.71 6.32 33.53
C ALA A 55 9.54 5.08 34.41
N ALA A 56 8.39 4.41 34.32
CA ALA A 56 8.13 3.13 35.00
C ALA A 56 8.73 1.90 34.24
N GLY A 57 9.38 2.13 33.10
CA GLY A 57 9.97 1.07 32.27
C GLY A 57 9.06 0.55 31.17
N GLY A 58 7.87 1.15 30.98
CA GLY A 58 6.88 0.79 29.99
C GLY A 58 5.48 0.63 30.58
N GLY A 59 4.48 0.42 29.75
CA GLY A 59 3.10 0.17 30.20
C GLY A 59 2.04 0.60 29.21
N THR A 60 0.79 0.50 29.67
CA THR A 60 -0.38 0.86 28.86
C THR A 60 -0.87 2.26 29.21
N VAL A 61 -0.82 3.16 28.24
CA VAL A 61 -1.47 4.47 28.29
C VAL A 61 -2.91 4.31 27.82
N TYR A 62 -3.86 4.46 28.73
CA TYR A 62 -5.26 4.09 28.53
C TYR A 62 -6.14 5.31 28.30
N PHE A 63 -6.90 5.26 27.21
CA PHE A 63 -7.91 6.22 26.84
C PHE A 63 -9.31 5.66 27.12
N SER A 64 -9.95 6.09 28.20
CA SER A 64 -11.37 5.76 28.47
C SER A 64 -12.29 6.50 27.47
N PRO A 65 -13.59 6.13 27.39
CA PRO A 65 -14.52 6.83 26.49
C PRO A 65 -14.49 8.35 26.66
N GLY A 66 -14.44 9.06 25.52
CA GLY A 66 -14.33 10.52 25.42
C GLY A 66 -13.62 10.95 24.13
N THR A 67 -13.69 12.25 23.82
CA THR A 67 -13.01 12.87 22.66
C THR A 67 -11.84 13.69 23.14
N TYR A 68 -10.63 13.24 22.87
CA TYR A 68 -9.37 13.86 23.28
C TYR A 68 -8.84 14.75 22.16
N LEU A 69 -9.09 16.06 22.22
CA LEU A 69 -8.54 17.02 21.26
C LEU A 69 -7.02 17.13 21.44
N SER A 70 -6.25 16.89 20.36
CA SER A 70 -4.81 16.73 20.49
C SER A 70 -4.05 17.39 19.35
N GLY A 71 -2.89 17.97 19.66
CA GLY A 71 -1.75 18.14 18.78
C GLY A 71 -0.85 16.92 18.83
N SER A 72 0.47 17.11 18.69
CA SER A 72 1.42 16.00 18.62
C SER A 72 1.50 15.17 19.90
N ILE A 73 1.38 13.85 19.75
CA ILE A 73 1.56 12.83 20.79
C ILE A 73 2.90 12.13 20.50
N HIS A 74 3.78 12.12 21.50
CA HIS A 74 5.14 11.58 21.42
C HIS A 74 5.19 10.16 21.95
N LEU A 75 5.33 9.18 21.05
CA LEU A 75 5.53 7.79 21.47
C LEU A 75 6.89 7.60 22.15
N LYS A 76 6.98 6.57 22.98
CA LYS A 76 8.21 6.10 23.60
C LYS A 76 8.31 4.58 23.54
N SER A 77 9.52 4.04 23.70
CA SER A 77 9.73 2.60 23.71
C SER A 77 8.97 1.92 24.85
N ASN A 78 8.52 0.68 24.61
CA ASN A 78 7.79 -0.17 25.57
C ASN A 78 6.41 0.39 25.97
N ILE A 79 5.77 1.20 25.11
CA ILE A 79 4.46 1.83 25.37
C ILE A 79 3.38 1.21 24.47
N THR A 80 2.25 0.93 25.09
CA THR A 80 0.99 0.65 24.40
C THR A 80 0.03 1.82 24.58
N LEU A 81 -0.42 2.46 23.49
CA LEU A 81 -1.62 3.29 23.51
C LEU A 81 -2.83 2.39 23.35
N TYR A 82 -3.73 2.36 24.31
CA TYR A 82 -4.96 1.58 24.24
C TYR A 82 -6.18 2.48 24.23
N LEU A 83 -6.90 2.49 23.13
CA LEU A 83 -8.12 3.27 22.92
C LEU A 83 -9.34 2.39 23.17
N GLU A 84 -10.05 2.63 24.27
CA GLU A 84 -11.30 1.91 24.60
C GLU A 84 -12.41 2.24 23.59
N GLN A 85 -13.42 1.37 23.50
CA GLN A 85 -14.63 1.65 22.72
C GLN A 85 -15.24 2.97 23.14
N GLY A 86 -15.46 3.88 22.17
CA GLY A 86 -15.94 5.25 22.43
C GLY A 86 -14.85 6.27 22.80
N ALA A 87 -13.57 5.87 22.81
CA ALA A 87 -12.45 6.81 22.87
C ALA A 87 -12.11 7.32 21.47
N THR A 88 -11.92 8.63 21.32
CA THR A 88 -11.46 9.27 20.08
C THR A 88 -10.29 10.19 20.37
N ILE A 89 -9.15 9.97 19.72
CA ILE A 89 -8.09 10.98 19.61
C ILE A 89 -8.43 11.83 18.40
N GLN A 90 -8.72 13.10 18.62
CA GLN A 90 -9.13 14.05 17.58
C GLN A 90 -8.05 15.08 17.32
N ALA A 91 -7.64 15.23 16.07
CA ALA A 91 -6.69 16.26 15.66
C ALA A 91 -7.22 17.67 15.93
N SER A 92 -6.36 18.56 16.43
CA SER A 92 -6.65 19.98 16.62
C SER A 92 -6.47 20.74 15.29
N ASP A 93 -7.31 21.72 15.04
CA ASP A 93 -7.18 22.66 13.92
C ASP A 93 -6.19 23.80 14.21
N ASN A 94 -5.70 23.91 15.44
CA ASN A 94 -4.65 24.87 15.80
C ASN A 94 -3.27 24.34 15.36
N PRO A 95 -2.57 24.99 14.41
CA PRO A 95 -1.25 24.54 13.94
C PRO A 95 -0.16 24.64 15.02
N ASP A 96 -0.30 25.51 15.99
CA ASP A 96 0.74 25.77 17.00
C ASP A 96 0.88 24.64 18.03
N VAL A 97 -0.03 23.66 18.02
CA VAL A 97 0.02 22.52 18.95
C VAL A 97 0.68 21.27 18.35
N TYR A 98 1.12 21.37 17.10
CA TYR A 98 1.92 20.31 16.44
C TYR A 98 3.39 20.63 16.50
N ASP A 99 4.20 19.58 16.54
CA ASP A 99 5.65 19.74 16.47
C ASP A 99 6.10 20.28 15.11
N PRO A 100 7.17 21.07 15.07
CA PRO A 100 7.73 21.53 13.81
C PRO A 100 8.36 20.36 13.02
N ILE A 101 8.50 20.55 11.72
CA ILE A 101 9.21 19.61 10.85
C ILE A 101 10.72 19.55 11.18
N GLU A 102 11.35 18.43 10.86
CA GLU A 102 12.78 18.22 10.98
C GLU A 102 13.53 18.84 9.80
N THR A 103 14.04 20.06 9.97
CA THR A 103 14.68 20.83 8.88
C THR A 103 15.98 20.22 8.36
N SER A 104 16.65 19.37 9.13
CA SER A 104 17.88 18.66 8.73
C SER A 104 17.67 17.70 7.56
N GLN A 105 16.44 17.26 7.31
CA GLN A 105 16.08 16.31 6.26
C GLN A 105 15.68 16.97 4.95
N LYS A 106 15.52 18.28 4.91
CA LYS A 106 15.07 19.05 3.72
C LYS A 106 15.86 18.75 2.46
N GLN A 107 17.13 18.39 2.57
CA GLN A 107 17.98 18.01 1.43
C GLN A 107 17.47 16.78 0.66
N TRP A 108 16.59 15.95 1.26
CA TRP A 108 16.03 14.75 0.67
C TRP A 108 14.73 14.98 -0.10
N ASP A 109 14.09 16.16 0.04
CA ASP A 109 12.80 16.49 -0.60
C ASP A 109 12.79 16.28 -2.12
N LYS A 110 13.94 16.44 -2.77
CA LYS A 110 14.07 16.27 -4.22
C LYS A 110 13.94 14.83 -4.70
N TYR A 111 14.10 13.84 -3.81
CA TYR A 111 14.09 12.42 -4.16
C TYR A 111 12.71 11.76 -3.96
N GLN A 112 11.86 12.32 -3.13
CA GLN A 112 10.51 11.79 -2.88
C GLN A 112 9.47 12.89 -2.71
N ASP A 113 8.21 12.50 -2.54
CA ASP A 113 7.17 13.43 -2.13
C ASP A 113 7.45 13.99 -0.74
N PHE A 114 7.28 15.29 -0.55
CA PHE A 114 7.65 16.00 0.69
C PHE A 114 7.10 15.32 1.96
N GLY A 115 5.94 14.71 1.87
CA GLY A 115 5.29 14.04 3.00
C GLY A 115 6.10 12.86 3.56
N HIS A 116 6.97 12.23 2.76
CA HIS A 116 7.85 11.16 3.20
C HIS A 116 9.10 11.65 3.92
N THR A 117 9.44 12.93 3.79
CA THR A 117 10.65 13.50 4.40
C THR A 117 10.48 13.84 5.87
N TYR A 118 9.28 14.22 6.30
CA TYR A 118 9.02 14.78 7.63
C TYR A 118 8.07 13.91 8.43
N PHE A 119 8.34 13.76 9.72
CA PHE A 119 7.64 12.83 10.61
C PHE A 119 7.02 13.49 11.84
N HIS A 120 7.68 14.52 12.42
CA HIS A 120 7.27 15.08 13.71
C HIS A 120 5.99 15.92 13.63
N ASN A 121 5.69 16.57 12.50
CA ASN A 121 4.45 17.32 12.31
C ASN A 121 3.22 16.41 12.11
N SER A 122 3.03 15.48 13.01
CA SER A 122 2.00 14.45 12.96
C SER A 122 1.19 14.40 14.25
N LEU A 123 -0.01 13.82 14.21
CA LEU A 123 -0.85 13.67 15.41
C LEU A 123 -0.23 12.67 16.40
N ILE A 124 0.28 11.54 15.92
CA ILE A 124 0.99 10.56 16.72
C ILE A 124 2.29 10.24 15.99
N TRP A 125 3.44 10.40 16.67
CA TRP A 125 4.70 10.06 16.04
C TRP A 125 5.71 9.41 16.98
N GLY A 126 6.68 8.69 16.39
CA GLY A 126 7.78 8.07 17.08
C GLY A 126 8.99 7.83 16.17
N GLU A 127 10.18 8.09 16.66
CA GLU A 127 11.44 7.89 15.95
C GLU A 127 12.45 7.10 16.81
N GLY A 128 13.07 6.06 16.21
CA GLY A 128 14.11 5.26 16.86
C GLY A 128 13.61 4.41 18.05
N LEU A 129 12.34 4.03 18.06
CA LEU A 129 11.67 3.39 19.18
C LEU A 129 11.50 1.88 18.99
N GLU A 130 11.27 1.17 20.10
CA GLU A 130 11.01 -0.26 20.08
C GLU A 130 9.83 -0.68 20.97
N ASN A 131 9.21 -1.82 20.62
CA ASN A 131 8.15 -2.42 21.39
C ASN A 131 6.95 -1.46 21.60
N ILE A 132 6.41 -0.93 20.51
CA ILE A 132 5.31 0.03 20.51
C ILE A 132 4.02 -0.67 20.07
N ALA A 133 2.91 -0.34 20.71
CA ALA A 133 1.61 -0.75 20.24
C ALA A 133 0.58 0.38 20.26
N ILE A 134 -0.30 0.43 19.25
CA ILE A 134 -1.52 1.25 19.20
C ILE A 134 -2.67 0.28 19.02
N LEU A 135 -3.50 0.12 20.05
CA LEU A 135 -4.48 -0.96 20.14
C LEU A 135 -5.85 -0.44 20.55
N GLY A 136 -6.85 -1.26 20.30
CA GLY A 136 -8.21 -1.11 20.84
C GLY A 136 -9.23 -0.53 19.88
N PRO A 137 -10.52 -0.68 20.14
CA PRO A 137 -11.61 -0.36 19.20
C PRO A 137 -11.97 1.13 19.11
N GLY A 138 -11.08 2.02 19.56
CA GLY A 138 -11.30 3.47 19.48
C GLY A 138 -10.98 4.06 18.11
N VAL A 139 -11.07 5.38 18.01
CA VAL A 139 -10.94 6.14 16.76
C VAL A 139 -9.78 7.12 16.85
N ILE A 140 -9.01 7.23 15.77
CA ILE A 140 -8.05 8.30 15.52
C ILE A 140 -8.64 9.16 14.38
N SER A 141 -8.97 10.42 14.65
CA SER A 141 -9.67 11.28 13.70
C SER A 141 -8.88 12.54 13.39
N GLY A 142 -8.57 12.75 12.12
CA GLY A 142 -8.00 14.00 11.62
C GLY A 142 -9.01 15.14 11.51
N LYS A 143 -10.32 14.84 11.43
CA LYS A 143 -11.44 15.80 11.43
C LYS A 143 -11.22 17.00 10.48
N ASP A 144 -10.70 16.75 9.27
CA ASP A 144 -10.32 17.81 8.33
C ASP A 144 -9.25 18.81 8.84
N ALA A 145 -8.73 18.62 10.06
CA ALA A 145 -7.65 19.41 10.64
C ALA A 145 -6.27 18.97 10.10
N LEU A 146 -6.10 17.67 9.89
CA LEU A 146 -4.90 17.16 9.24
C LEU A 146 -4.94 17.43 7.73
N THR A 147 -3.91 18.10 7.21
CA THR A 147 -3.91 18.60 5.83
C THR A 147 -3.33 17.58 4.84
N ARG A 148 -3.86 17.58 3.61
CA ARG A 148 -3.26 16.93 2.42
C ARG A 148 -2.22 17.81 1.73
N LYS A 149 -2.20 19.12 2.04
CA LYS A 149 -1.35 20.08 1.37
C LYS A 149 0.07 20.06 1.91
N ALA A 150 1.00 20.58 1.12
CA ALA A 150 2.39 20.78 1.49
C ALA A 150 2.60 21.94 2.50
N ASP A 151 1.62 22.23 3.36
CA ASP A 151 1.81 23.18 4.44
C ASP A 151 2.45 22.49 5.64
N LEU A 152 3.74 22.71 5.79
CA LEU A 152 4.56 22.08 6.82
C LEU A 152 4.33 22.63 8.24
N ARG A 153 3.47 23.64 8.40
CA ARG A 153 3.17 24.26 9.70
C ARG A 153 2.04 23.57 10.45
N VAL A 154 1.31 22.69 9.78
CA VAL A 154 0.17 21.97 10.36
C VAL A 154 0.42 20.47 10.39
N GLY A 155 -0.23 19.75 11.29
CA GLY A 155 -0.22 18.30 11.31
C GLY A 155 -0.73 17.72 9.99
N ASN A 156 -0.05 16.75 9.42
CA ASN A 156 -0.42 16.20 8.12
C ASN A 156 -0.47 14.67 8.07
N LYS A 157 -0.31 13.99 9.21
CA LYS A 157 -0.42 12.52 9.31
C LYS A 157 -1.12 12.13 10.60
N ALA A 158 -1.87 11.04 10.57
CA ALA A 158 -2.44 10.52 11.81
C ALA A 158 -1.37 9.76 12.61
N ILE A 159 -0.63 8.85 11.99
CA ILE A 159 0.45 8.08 12.63
C ILE A 159 1.70 8.14 11.75
N SER A 160 2.83 8.49 12.34
CA SER A 160 4.12 8.59 11.67
C SER A 160 5.23 7.91 12.49
N LEU A 161 5.84 6.88 11.94
CA LEU A 161 6.87 6.09 12.60
C LEU A 161 8.14 6.05 11.74
N LYS A 162 9.30 6.32 12.36
CA LYS A 162 10.57 6.29 11.68
C LYS A 162 11.62 5.49 12.47
N LEU A 163 12.31 4.57 11.79
CA LEU A 163 13.37 3.75 12.40
C LEU A 163 12.93 3.02 13.67
N CYS A 164 11.69 2.55 13.72
CA CYS A 164 11.13 1.81 14.85
C CYS A 164 11.23 0.29 14.63
N ARG A 165 11.07 -0.49 15.70
CA ARG A 165 11.00 -1.94 15.60
C ARG A 165 10.01 -2.56 16.58
N ASN A 166 9.49 -3.77 16.24
CA ASN A 166 8.49 -4.48 17.03
C ASN A 166 7.24 -3.61 17.26
N VAL A 167 6.59 -3.22 16.17
CA VAL A 167 5.44 -2.32 16.19
C VAL A 167 4.16 -3.10 15.87
N THR A 168 3.11 -2.85 16.65
CA THR A 168 1.77 -3.40 16.41
C THR A 168 0.72 -2.28 16.38
N ILE A 169 -0.05 -2.20 15.28
CA ILE A 169 -1.22 -1.31 15.17
C ILE A 169 -2.43 -2.20 14.90
N ARG A 170 -3.41 -2.23 15.82
CA ARG A 170 -4.51 -3.18 15.71
C ARG A 170 -5.80 -2.66 16.29
N ASP A 171 -6.91 -3.05 15.66
CA ASP A 171 -8.31 -2.86 16.07
C ASP A 171 -8.83 -1.41 15.97
N VAL A 172 -7.96 -0.42 15.78
CA VAL A 172 -8.34 1.00 15.68
C VAL A 172 -9.02 1.34 14.36
N SER A 173 -9.87 2.37 14.37
CA SER A 173 -10.36 3.03 13.17
C SER A 173 -9.67 4.37 12.97
N ILE A 174 -9.33 4.72 11.71
CA ILE A 174 -8.67 5.98 11.36
C ILE A 174 -9.54 6.74 10.36
N LEU A 175 -9.85 7.99 10.65
CA LEU A 175 -10.74 8.83 9.85
C LEU A 175 -10.08 10.15 9.46
N LEU A 176 -10.14 10.51 8.17
CA LEU A 176 -9.69 11.81 7.60
C LEU A 176 -8.26 12.18 8.03
N ALA A 177 -7.34 11.33 7.76
CA ALA A 177 -5.98 11.34 8.31
C ALA A 177 -5.00 12.33 7.67
N GLY A 178 -5.43 13.16 6.73
CA GLY A 178 -4.56 14.12 6.06
C GLY A 178 -3.77 13.52 4.91
N HIS A 179 -2.46 13.67 4.93
CA HIS A 179 -1.57 13.16 3.88
C HIS A 179 -1.39 11.63 3.95
N PHE A 180 -1.20 11.10 5.16
CA PHE A 180 -1.09 9.66 5.43
C PHE A 180 -1.89 9.27 6.67
N ALA A 181 -2.60 8.15 6.60
CA ALA A 181 -3.19 7.60 7.81
C ALA A 181 -2.11 6.90 8.65
N ILE A 182 -1.25 6.10 8.01
CA ILE A 182 -0.08 5.49 8.63
C ILE A 182 1.09 5.66 7.68
N LEU A 183 2.15 6.33 8.13
CA LEU A 183 3.45 6.34 7.48
C LEU A 183 4.45 5.61 8.36
N ALA A 184 5.01 4.51 7.88
CA ALA A 184 6.01 3.71 8.56
C ALA A 184 7.28 3.62 7.70
N THR A 185 8.32 4.41 8.04
CA THR A 185 9.57 4.45 7.28
C THR A 185 10.71 3.86 8.10
N GLY A 186 11.38 2.84 7.55
CA GLY A 186 12.48 2.15 8.22
C GLY A 186 12.04 1.33 9.45
N VAL A 187 10.79 0.86 9.46
CA VAL A 187 10.22 0.10 10.58
C VAL A 187 10.41 -1.40 10.36
N ASP A 188 10.93 -2.10 11.36
CA ASP A 188 11.14 -3.55 11.33
C ASP A 188 10.17 -4.28 12.26
N ASN A 189 9.74 -5.50 11.87
CA ASN A 189 8.74 -6.29 12.59
C ASN A 189 7.46 -5.50 12.83
N LEU A 190 6.82 -5.05 11.75
CA LEU A 190 5.57 -4.29 11.78
C LEU A 190 4.37 -5.21 11.57
N THR A 191 3.41 -5.13 12.46
CA THR A 191 2.10 -5.78 12.32
C THR A 191 1.01 -4.72 12.29
N ILE A 192 0.22 -4.71 11.21
CA ILE A 192 -1.00 -3.89 11.07
C ILE A 192 -2.16 -4.87 10.83
N ASP A 193 -3.09 -4.96 11.78
CA ASP A 193 -4.13 -5.97 11.74
C ASP A 193 -5.49 -5.45 12.19
N ASN A 194 -6.56 -5.89 11.52
CA ASN A 194 -7.95 -5.60 11.86
C ASN A 194 -8.24 -4.10 12.06
N ILE A 195 -7.75 -3.25 11.17
CA ILE A 195 -7.99 -1.80 11.21
C ILE A 195 -8.91 -1.35 10.07
N LYS A 196 -9.62 -0.26 10.27
CA LYS A 196 -10.45 0.39 9.27
C LYS A 196 -9.98 1.81 9.05
N ILE A 197 -9.74 2.16 7.79
CA ILE A 197 -9.26 3.48 7.39
C ILE A 197 -10.23 4.09 6.39
N ASP A 198 -10.71 5.30 6.67
CA ASP A 198 -11.48 6.11 5.72
C ASP A 198 -10.81 7.48 5.63
N THR A 199 -9.95 7.66 4.64
CA THR A 199 -9.01 8.76 4.59
C THR A 199 -9.12 9.57 3.31
N ASN A 200 -8.53 10.75 3.34
CA ASN A 200 -8.57 11.72 2.26
C ASN A 200 -7.32 11.68 1.36
N ARG A 201 -6.30 10.87 1.67
CA ARG A 201 -5.16 10.56 0.81
C ARG A 201 -4.62 9.16 1.16
N ASP A 202 -3.31 8.91 1.12
CA ASP A 202 -2.72 7.59 1.35
C ASP A 202 -3.21 6.94 2.66
N GLY A 203 -3.58 5.67 2.58
CA GLY A 203 -4.00 4.88 3.74
C GLY A 203 -2.80 4.39 4.54
N ILE A 204 -2.15 3.34 4.07
CA ILE A 204 -0.99 2.72 4.73
C ILE A 204 0.21 2.81 3.80
N ASP A 205 1.22 3.58 4.20
CA ASP A 205 2.52 3.65 3.56
C ASP A 205 3.55 2.91 4.39
N VAL A 206 4.10 1.84 3.83
CA VAL A 206 5.25 1.11 4.36
C VAL A 206 6.44 1.35 3.47
N ASP A 207 7.45 2.00 4.02
CA ASP A 207 8.57 2.56 3.28
C ASP A 207 9.90 2.10 3.89
N SER A 208 10.75 1.48 3.08
CA SER A 208 12.07 1.00 3.54
C SER A 208 11.95 0.08 4.77
N THR A 209 10.97 -0.83 4.78
CA THR A 209 10.55 -1.66 5.93
C THR A 209 10.87 -3.13 5.71
N ARG A 210 11.05 -3.89 6.80
CA ARG A 210 11.32 -5.32 6.77
C ARG A 210 10.43 -6.09 7.74
N HIS A 211 10.06 -7.33 7.37
CA HIS A 211 9.23 -8.23 8.17
C HIS A 211 7.87 -7.61 8.52
N VAL A 212 7.10 -7.25 7.50
CA VAL A 212 5.81 -6.57 7.62
C VAL A 212 4.64 -7.53 7.42
N ARG A 213 3.63 -7.41 8.26
CA ARG A 213 2.36 -8.14 8.15
C ARG A 213 1.21 -7.13 8.18
N ILE A 214 0.47 -7.05 7.06
CA ILE A 214 -0.76 -6.25 6.94
C ILE A 214 -1.88 -7.24 6.67
N SER A 215 -2.86 -7.33 7.60
CA SER A 215 -3.93 -8.29 7.50
C SER A 215 -5.27 -7.77 8.02
N ASN A 216 -6.37 -8.27 7.42
CA ASN A 216 -7.73 -7.96 7.85
C ASN A 216 -8.05 -6.45 7.87
N VAL A 217 -7.51 -5.72 6.91
CA VAL A 217 -7.60 -4.25 6.84
C VAL A 217 -8.57 -3.82 5.76
N SER A 218 -9.45 -2.86 6.07
CA SER A 218 -10.28 -2.17 5.08
C SER A 218 -9.81 -0.73 4.94
N VAL A 219 -9.47 -0.30 3.72
CA VAL A 219 -8.99 1.06 3.44
C VAL A 219 -9.82 1.71 2.36
N ASN A 220 -10.43 2.84 2.68
CA ASN A 220 -11.04 3.74 1.71
C ASN A 220 -10.14 4.97 1.50
N SER A 221 -9.66 5.17 0.26
CA SER A 221 -8.78 6.27 -0.11
C SER A 221 -9.06 6.76 -1.54
N PRO A 222 -10.08 7.60 -1.77
CA PRO A 222 -10.49 7.99 -3.12
C PRO A 222 -9.46 8.84 -3.87
N TYR A 223 -8.57 9.53 -3.18
CA TYR A 223 -7.69 10.52 -3.80
C TYR A 223 -6.23 10.08 -3.91
N ASP A 224 -5.87 8.95 -3.28
CA ASP A 224 -4.53 8.33 -3.40
C ASP A 224 -4.57 6.84 -3.07
N ASP A 225 -3.42 6.20 -2.88
CA ASP A 225 -3.29 4.77 -2.72
C ASP A 225 -3.84 4.27 -1.36
N GLY A 226 -4.49 3.11 -1.34
CA GLY A 226 -5.02 2.52 -0.12
C GLY A 226 -3.92 1.87 0.74
N ILE A 227 -3.14 0.98 0.13
CA ILE A 227 -1.97 0.35 0.75
C ILE A 227 -0.82 0.48 -0.24
N VAL A 228 0.27 1.11 0.18
CA VAL A 228 1.40 1.35 -0.71
C VAL A 228 2.73 0.96 -0.06
N ILE A 229 3.57 0.30 -0.86
CA ILE A 229 4.91 -0.16 -0.51
C ILE A 229 5.91 0.73 -1.23
N LYS A 230 6.79 1.40 -0.49
CA LYS A 230 7.75 2.36 -1.04
C LYS A 230 9.19 2.05 -0.63
N GLY A 231 10.13 2.59 -1.39
CA GLY A 231 11.55 2.58 -1.07
C GLY A 231 12.13 3.96 -1.32
N THR A 232 11.85 4.92 -0.41
CA THR A 232 12.26 6.32 -0.54
C THR A 232 13.68 6.58 -0.04
N HIS A 233 14.19 7.78 -0.29
CA HIS A 233 15.44 8.29 0.30
C HIS A 233 15.22 8.98 1.67
N ALA A 234 14.06 8.84 2.28
CA ALA A 234 13.70 9.58 3.51
C ALA A 234 14.61 9.29 4.72
N LEU A 235 15.31 8.16 4.71
CA LEU A 235 16.31 7.81 5.72
C LEU A 235 17.68 8.45 5.45
N GLY A 236 17.88 9.12 4.30
CA GLY A 236 19.16 9.63 3.85
C GLY A 236 20.02 8.59 3.11
N PHE A 237 19.49 7.41 2.89
CA PHE A 237 20.10 6.31 2.12
C PHE A 237 19.02 5.36 1.61
N ALA A 238 19.30 4.66 0.52
CA ALA A 238 18.43 3.61 0.00
C ALA A 238 18.41 2.42 0.96
N ARG A 239 17.20 1.90 1.24
CA ARG A 239 17.00 0.71 2.06
C ARG A 239 15.94 -0.18 1.42
N GLU A 240 16.19 -1.48 1.40
CA GLU A 240 15.26 -2.48 0.88
C GLU A 240 13.96 -2.55 1.69
N THR A 241 12.85 -2.74 0.99
CA THR A 241 11.55 -3.11 1.53
C THR A 241 11.32 -4.58 1.21
N GLU A 242 11.30 -5.43 2.23
CA GLU A 242 11.32 -6.88 2.02
C GLU A 242 10.56 -7.68 3.09
N ASP A 243 10.34 -8.99 2.80
CA ASP A 243 9.71 -9.95 3.71
C ASP A 243 8.30 -9.53 4.16
N MET A 244 7.43 -9.24 3.19
CA MET A 244 6.11 -8.65 3.44
C MET A 244 4.95 -9.57 3.05
N THR A 245 3.90 -9.58 3.87
CA THR A 245 2.60 -10.12 3.47
C THR A 245 1.49 -9.08 3.63
N ILE A 246 0.64 -8.95 2.60
CA ILE A 246 -0.62 -8.20 2.61
C ILE A 246 -1.72 -9.21 2.30
N THR A 247 -2.63 -9.45 3.26
CA THR A 247 -3.64 -10.50 3.08
C THR A 247 -4.97 -10.16 3.73
N ASN A 248 -6.07 -10.68 3.16
CA ASN A 248 -7.44 -10.45 3.65
C ASN A 248 -7.79 -8.96 3.75
N CYS A 249 -7.36 -8.15 2.77
CA CYS A 249 -7.59 -6.72 2.77
C CYS A 249 -8.66 -6.31 1.76
N GLU A 250 -9.36 -5.22 2.06
CA GLU A 250 -10.27 -4.54 1.16
C GLU A 250 -9.75 -3.13 0.89
N VAL A 251 -9.74 -2.72 -0.38
CA VAL A 251 -9.37 -1.37 -0.79
C VAL A 251 -10.45 -0.76 -1.66
N THR A 252 -10.79 0.51 -1.37
CA THR A 252 -11.92 1.21 -2.01
C THR A 252 -11.62 2.68 -2.27
N GLY A 253 -12.43 3.31 -3.11
CA GLY A 253 -12.33 4.74 -3.46
C GLY A 253 -13.65 5.49 -3.34
N PHE A 254 -14.49 5.17 -2.33
CA PHE A 254 -15.73 5.91 -2.06
C PHE A 254 -15.43 7.32 -1.53
N GLN A 255 -16.42 8.21 -1.62
CA GLN A 255 -16.31 9.54 -1.06
C GLN A 255 -15.86 9.49 0.42
N ASN A 256 -14.95 10.37 0.80
CA ASN A 256 -14.42 10.45 2.18
C ASN A 256 -15.51 10.45 3.24
N GLY A 257 -15.31 9.64 4.28
CA GLY A 257 -16.19 9.51 5.42
C GLY A 257 -17.40 8.59 5.18
N THR A 258 -17.64 8.17 3.92
CA THR A 258 -18.81 7.37 3.57
C THR A 258 -18.58 5.86 3.63
N PHE A 259 -17.36 5.44 3.79
CA PHE A 259 -17.02 4.05 4.05
C PHE A 259 -17.33 3.67 5.51
N LEU A 260 -16.87 4.46 6.47
CA LEU A 260 -17.11 4.20 7.89
C LEU A 260 -18.55 4.54 8.33
N ASP A 261 -19.25 5.45 7.64
CA ASP A 261 -20.66 5.73 7.91
C ASP A 261 -21.62 4.71 7.25
N GLY A 262 -21.08 3.81 6.41
CA GLY A 262 -21.84 2.74 5.75
C GLY A 262 -22.70 3.19 4.57
N THR A 263 -22.52 4.41 4.05
CA THR A 263 -23.30 4.92 2.90
C THR A 263 -22.66 4.66 1.54
N TYR A 264 -21.35 4.38 1.48
CA TYR A 264 -20.59 3.97 0.29
C TYR A 264 -20.83 4.83 -0.96
N LYS A 265 -20.82 6.15 -0.79
CA LYS A 265 -21.12 7.07 -1.87
C LYS A 265 -20.00 7.11 -2.90
N ARG A 266 -20.38 6.98 -4.17
CA ARG A 266 -19.48 7.16 -5.30
C ARG A 266 -19.46 8.62 -5.70
N SER A 267 -18.26 9.20 -5.89
CA SER A 267 -18.10 10.59 -6.30
C SER A 267 -17.54 10.66 -7.71
N ASN A 268 -18.21 11.44 -8.57
CA ASN A 268 -17.68 11.82 -9.89
C ASN A 268 -17.07 13.22 -9.88
N THR A 269 -16.86 13.81 -8.72
CA THR A 269 -16.39 15.19 -8.57
C THR A 269 -14.86 15.26 -8.67
N PRO A 270 -14.27 16.26 -9.34
CA PRO A 270 -12.82 16.47 -9.31
C PRO A 270 -12.29 16.55 -7.87
N PRO A 271 -11.08 15.99 -7.62
CA PRO A 271 -10.01 15.66 -8.55
C PRO A 271 -10.07 14.28 -9.22
N LEU A 272 -11.18 13.57 -9.19
CA LEU A 272 -11.32 12.21 -9.73
C LEU A 272 -11.46 12.18 -11.27
N THR A 273 -10.71 12.98 -12.01
CA THR A 273 -10.74 13.03 -13.49
C THR A 273 -10.35 11.70 -14.16
N HIS A 274 -9.65 10.82 -13.41
CA HIS A 274 -9.22 9.50 -13.86
C HIS A 274 -9.77 8.39 -12.95
N GLY A 275 -10.91 8.63 -12.32
CA GLY A 275 -11.52 7.73 -11.34
C GLY A 275 -10.86 7.77 -9.95
N PRO A 276 -11.46 7.10 -8.96
CA PRO A 276 -10.90 6.98 -7.61
C PRO A 276 -9.59 6.20 -7.64
N THR A 277 -8.71 6.42 -6.66
CA THR A 277 -7.45 5.67 -6.55
C THR A 277 -7.61 4.43 -5.68
N GLY A 278 -7.53 4.51 -4.39
CA GLY A 278 -7.83 3.44 -3.43
C GLY A 278 -7.26 2.06 -3.78
N ARG A 279 -6.00 1.94 -4.21
CA ARG A 279 -5.43 0.68 -4.71
C ARG A 279 -4.35 0.11 -3.78
N ILE A 280 -3.89 -1.10 -4.08
CA ILE A 280 -2.65 -1.66 -3.56
C ILE A 280 -1.55 -1.43 -4.60
N LYS A 281 -0.41 -0.86 -4.16
CA LYS A 281 0.66 -0.43 -5.05
C LYS A 281 2.04 -0.73 -4.47
N ILE A 282 2.99 -1.10 -5.33
CA ILE A 282 4.43 -1.06 -5.08
C ILE A 282 5.00 0.11 -5.88
N GLY A 283 5.74 1.01 -5.24
CA GLY A 283 6.21 2.27 -5.84
C GLY A 283 5.30 3.44 -5.40
N THR A 284 5.38 4.61 -6.01
CA THR A 284 6.22 5.06 -7.14
C THR A 284 7.66 5.32 -6.70
N GLU A 285 7.87 5.90 -5.51
CA GLU A 285 9.20 6.09 -4.94
C GLU A 285 9.87 4.72 -4.79
N SER A 286 10.96 4.52 -5.55
CA SER A 286 11.60 3.23 -5.75
C SER A 286 13.10 3.38 -5.90
N GLU A 287 13.76 3.95 -4.89
CA GLU A 287 15.21 3.94 -4.75
C GLU A 287 15.69 2.69 -4.01
N GLY A 288 15.01 2.34 -2.90
CA GLY A 288 15.20 1.07 -2.19
C GLY A 288 14.49 -0.08 -2.89
N SER A 289 15.15 -1.22 -3.06
CA SER A 289 14.62 -2.40 -3.75
C SER A 289 13.45 -3.07 -3.01
N PHE A 290 12.63 -3.80 -3.76
CA PHE A 290 11.45 -4.52 -3.27
C PHE A 290 11.64 -6.01 -3.49
N ARG A 291 11.56 -6.83 -2.44
CA ARG A 291 11.77 -8.29 -2.54
C ARG A 291 10.89 -9.08 -1.60
N ASN A 292 10.59 -10.33 -1.99
CA ASN A 292 9.89 -11.30 -1.15
C ASN A 292 8.56 -10.77 -0.60
N ILE A 293 7.66 -10.36 -1.52
CA ILE A 293 6.37 -9.74 -1.21
C ILE A 293 5.23 -10.65 -1.66
N THR A 294 4.30 -10.93 -0.77
CA THR A 294 3.07 -11.66 -1.07
C THR A 294 1.85 -10.79 -0.83
N ILE A 295 0.96 -10.69 -1.83
CA ILE A 295 -0.34 -10.02 -1.75
C ILE A 295 -1.42 -11.07 -2.05
N SER A 296 -2.35 -11.32 -1.12
CA SER A 296 -3.33 -12.38 -1.33
C SER A 296 -4.68 -12.12 -0.66
N ASN A 297 -5.74 -12.78 -1.17
CA ASN A 297 -7.07 -12.74 -0.58
C ASN A 297 -7.62 -11.30 -0.43
N CYS A 298 -7.40 -10.44 -1.42
CA CYS A 298 -7.80 -9.04 -1.35
C CYS A 298 -8.97 -8.72 -2.29
N VAL A 299 -9.78 -7.76 -1.89
CA VAL A 299 -10.93 -7.25 -2.63
C VAL A 299 -10.70 -5.78 -2.99
N PHE A 300 -10.97 -5.43 -4.25
CA PHE A 300 -10.94 -4.05 -4.74
C PHE A 300 -12.36 -3.68 -5.21
N ASP A 301 -12.94 -2.66 -4.65
CA ASP A 301 -14.26 -2.17 -5.07
C ASP A 301 -14.24 -0.66 -5.32
N TYR A 302 -14.62 -0.25 -6.53
CA TYR A 302 -14.63 1.15 -6.94
C TYR A 302 -13.29 1.85 -6.68
N ALA A 303 -12.21 1.27 -7.20
CA ALA A 303 -10.83 1.70 -7.00
C ALA A 303 -10.05 1.58 -8.31
N ARG A 304 -8.76 1.92 -8.31
CA ARG A 304 -7.82 1.46 -9.35
C ARG A 304 -7.37 0.03 -9.04
N GLY A 305 -6.78 -0.63 -10.03
CA GLY A 305 -6.25 -1.97 -9.89
C GLY A 305 -4.88 -2.03 -9.21
N LEU A 306 -4.24 -3.19 -9.33
CA LEU A 306 -2.86 -3.42 -8.86
C LEU A 306 -1.86 -2.59 -9.67
N ALA A 307 -0.88 -1.98 -8.98
CA ALA A 307 0.23 -1.30 -9.63
C ALA A 307 1.57 -1.76 -9.04
N LEU A 308 2.48 -2.23 -9.90
CA LEU A 308 3.82 -2.66 -9.56
C LEU A 308 4.79 -1.79 -10.37
N GLU A 309 5.44 -0.85 -9.70
CA GLU A 309 6.22 0.20 -10.36
C GLU A 309 7.62 0.30 -9.77
N THR A 310 8.64 0.37 -10.63
CA THR A 310 9.99 0.77 -10.27
C THR A 310 10.51 1.76 -11.31
N VAL A 311 10.87 2.96 -10.87
CA VAL A 311 11.20 4.07 -11.78
C VAL A 311 12.39 4.94 -11.30
N ASP A 312 12.93 4.66 -10.11
CA ASP A 312 13.99 5.46 -9.49
C ASP A 312 15.27 4.65 -9.20
N GLY A 313 15.43 3.50 -9.86
CA GLY A 313 16.66 2.70 -9.80
C GLY A 313 16.57 1.40 -9.00
N ALA A 314 15.45 1.12 -8.32
CA ALA A 314 15.30 -0.11 -7.54
C ALA A 314 15.10 -1.37 -8.39
N GLU A 315 15.54 -2.51 -7.84
CA GLU A 315 15.07 -3.82 -8.25
C GLU A 315 13.71 -4.11 -7.60
N LEU A 316 12.72 -4.56 -8.41
CA LEU A 316 11.47 -5.10 -7.94
C LEU A 316 11.39 -6.57 -8.35
N SER A 317 11.42 -7.48 -7.38
CA SER A 317 11.50 -8.91 -7.67
C SER A 317 10.84 -9.79 -6.61
N ASP A 318 10.61 -11.05 -6.96
CA ASP A 318 10.09 -12.07 -6.05
C ASP A 318 8.73 -11.69 -5.43
N VAL A 319 7.79 -11.31 -6.31
CA VAL A 319 6.42 -10.91 -5.92
C VAL A 319 5.42 -11.97 -6.33
N SER A 320 4.60 -12.41 -5.38
CA SER A 320 3.48 -13.32 -5.60
C SER A 320 2.15 -12.66 -5.23
N ILE A 321 1.21 -12.61 -6.19
CA ILE A 321 -0.12 -12.04 -6.01
C ILE A 321 -1.17 -13.10 -6.34
N SER A 322 -2.13 -13.36 -5.43
CA SER A 322 -3.11 -14.42 -5.66
C SER A 322 -4.45 -14.20 -4.95
N ASN A 323 -5.51 -14.85 -5.46
CA ASN A 323 -6.86 -14.79 -4.90
C ASN A 323 -7.37 -13.35 -4.78
N ILE A 324 -7.40 -12.63 -5.90
CA ILE A 324 -7.85 -11.24 -5.96
C ILE A 324 -9.19 -11.14 -6.68
N THR A 325 -10.11 -10.40 -6.10
CA THR A 325 -11.35 -9.99 -6.80
C THR A 325 -11.40 -8.48 -6.92
N MET A 326 -11.81 -8.00 -8.10
CA MET A 326 -11.91 -6.57 -8.37
C MET A 326 -13.24 -6.26 -9.07
N ARG A 327 -13.83 -5.13 -8.69
CA ARG A 327 -15.08 -4.65 -9.31
C ARG A 327 -15.07 -3.14 -9.48
N ASP A 328 -15.63 -2.68 -10.62
CA ASP A 328 -15.77 -1.26 -10.95
C ASP A 328 -14.41 -0.54 -10.92
N ILE A 329 -13.43 -1.12 -11.62
CA ILE A 329 -12.04 -0.66 -11.58
C ILE A 329 -11.84 0.48 -12.56
N ALA A 330 -11.40 1.60 -12.04
CA ALA A 330 -10.93 2.74 -12.81
C ALA A 330 -9.48 2.53 -13.26
N ASN A 331 -9.14 3.07 -14.45
CA ASN A 331 -7.80 2.98 -15.01
C ASN A 331 -7.39 1.50 -15.29
N ALA A 332 -6.11 1.17 -15.33
CA ALA A 332 -5.64 -0.19 -15.60
C ALA A 332 -5.89 -1.14 -14.40
N PRO A 333 -6.53 -2.31 -14.61
CA PRO A 333 -6.72 -3.27 -13.52
C PRO A 333 -5.41 -3.96 -13.08
N ILE A 334 -4.45 -4.13 -13.99
CA ILE A 334 -3.10 -4.61 -13.71
C ILE A 334 -2.12 -3.69 -14.42
N TYR A 335 -1.23 -3.05 -13.69
CA TYR A 335 -0.21 -2.16 -14.20
C TYR A 335 1.17 -2.56 -13.67
N ILE A 336 2.06 -3.03 -14.55
CA ILE A 336 3.44 -3.40 -14.24
C ILE A 336 4.35 -2.48 -15.06
N ARG A 337 5.15 -1.66 -14.36
CA ARG A 337 5.95 -0.60 -15.00
C ARG A 337 7.39 -0.55 -14.51
N LEU A 338 8.31 -0.66 -15.44
CA LEU A 338 9.70 -0.24 -15.29
C LEU A 338 9.88 1.09 -16.02
N GLY A 339 10.46 2.10 -15.37
CA GLY A 339 10.70 3.42 -15.94
C GLY A 339 12.03 4.01 -15.51
N ALA A 340 12.28 5.26 -15.90
CA ALA A 340 13.53 6.00 -15.65
C ALA A 340 13.25 7.44 -15.18
N ARG A 341 12.33 7.61 -14.23
CA ARG A 341 12.09 8.92 -13.59
C ARG A 341 13.32 9.41 -12.84
N MET A 342 14.02 8.48 -12.21
CA MET A 342 15.32 8.67 -11.56
C MET A 342 15.35 9.79 -10.52
N ARG A 343 14.34 9.84 -9.64
CA ARG A 343 14.37 10.68 -8.43
C ARG A 343 15.24 9.99 -7.37
N ALA A 344 16.53 9.90 -7.66
CA ALA A 344 17.54 9.21 -6.87
C ALA A 344 18.86 10.00 -6.91
N PRO A 345 19.84 9.75 -6.04
CA PRO A 345 21.17 10.33 -6.11
C PRO A 345 21.87 10.05 -7.44
N ASP A 346 22.77 10.96 -7.84
CA ASP A 346 23.54 10.83 -9.07
C ASP A 346 24.31 9.48 -9.09
N GLY A 347 24.28 8.82 -10.27
CA GLY A 347 24.99 7.55 -10.48
C GLY A 347 24.20 6.29 -10.15
N VAL A 348 22.97 6.40 -9.64
CA VAL A 348 22.06 5.25 -9.51
C VAL A 348 21.67 4.79 -10.93
N PRO A 349 21.81 3.48 -11.26
CA PRO A 349 21.39 2.96 -12.57
C PRO A 349 19.87 2.85 -12.65
N ILE A 350 19.35 2.69 -13.88
CA ILE A 350 17.96 2.28 -14.08
C ILE A 350 17.75 0.92 -13.40
N GLY A 351 16.62 0.74 -12.73
CA GLY A 351 16.29 -0.46 -11.98
C GLY A 351 15.94 -1.67 -12.85
N SER A 352 15.43 -2.72 -12.22
CA SER A 352 14.96 -3.93 -12.89
C SER A 352 13.64 -4.42 -12.29
N LEU A 353 12.84 -5.14 -13.10
CA LEU A 353 11.58 -5.73 -12.66
C LEU A 353 11.48 -7.15 -13.21
N HIS A 354 11.43 -8.14 -12.32
CA HIS A 354 11.43 -9.53 -12.74
C HIS A 354 10.91 -10.51 -11.67
N ARG A 355 10.57 -11.75 -12.07
CA ARG A 355 10.04 -12.83 -11.21
C ARG A 355 8.76 -12.42 -10.49
N ILE A 356 7.73 -12.09 -11.28
CA ILE A 356 6.41 -11.69 -10.79
C ILE A 356 5.40 -12.78 -11.15
N ASN A 357 4.68 -13.31 -10.17
CA ASN A 357 3.56 -14.22 -10.38
C ASN A 357 2.25 -13.58 -9.96
N ILE A 358 1.25 -13.59 -10.85
CA ILE A 358 -0.12 -13.15 -10.57
C ILE A 358 -1.08 -14.29 -10.92
N SER A 359 -1.86 -14.78 -9.95
CA SER A 359 -2.75 -15.91 -10.17
C SER A 359 -4.12 -15.75 -9.50
N ASP A 360 -5.11 -16.49 -10.03
CA ASP A 360 -6.44 -16.61 -9.42
C ASP A 360 -7.12 -15.24 -9.22
N VAL A 361 -7.25 -14.48 -10.32
CA VAL A 361 -7.79 -13.12 -10.33
C VAL A 361 -9.09 -13.06 -11.12
N VAL A 362 -10.12 -12.46 -10.52
CA VAL A 362 -11.41 -12.18 -11.18
C VAL A 362 -11.68 -10.68 -11.15
N ILE A 363 -11.87 -10.09 -12.34
CA ILE A 363 -12.09 -8.65 -12.50
C ILE A 363 -13.36 -8.43 -13.33
N TYR A 364 -14.27 -7.62 -12.83
CA TYR A 364 -15.49 -7.27 -13.53
C TYR A 364 -15.70 -5.76 -13.59
N ASN A 365 -16.15 -5.28 -14.75
CA ASN A 365 -16.42 -3.86 -15.02
C ASN A 365 -15.17 -2.98 -14.90
N ALA A 366 -14.07 -3.40 -15.55
CA ALA A 366 -12.85 -2.60 -15.65
C ALA A 366 -12.97 -1.49 -16.70
N ASP A 367 -12.32 -0.36 -16.44
CA ASP A 367 -12.24 0.78 -17.37
C ASP A 367 -11.72 0.32 -18.74
N PRO A 368 -12.37 0.69 -19.84
CA PRO A 368 -11.99 0.22 -21.16
C PRO A 368 -10.80 0.97 -21.75
N LYS A 369 -10.41 2.11 -21.19
CA LYS A 369 -9.48 3.04 -21.83
C LYS A 369 -8.05 2.49 -21.90
N ASN A 370 -7.55 1.96 -20.80
CA ASN A 370 -6.16 1.58 -20.67
C ASN A 370 -5.91 0.06 -20.82
N GLY A 371 -6.89 -0.80 -20.51
CA GLY A 371 -6.64 -2.23 -20.39
C GLY A 371 -5.66 -2.55 -19.27
N SER A 372 -4.99 -3.71 -19.33
CA SER A 372 -3.89 -4.10 -18.44
C SER A 372 -2.55 -3.88 -19.15
N LEU A 373 -1.54 -3.39 -18.43
CA LEU A 373 -0.28 -2.93 -19.02
C LEU A 373 0.92 -3.64 -18.37
N ILE A 374 1.85 -4.14 -19.21
CA ILE A 374 3.18 -4.64 -18.79
C ILE A 374 4.18 -3.89 -19.66
N MET A 375 4.85 -2.89 -19.10
CA MET A 375 5.63 -1.94 -19.89
C MET A 375 7.00 -1.66 -19.27
N GLY A 376 8.05 -2.21 -19.88
CA GLY A 376 9.43 -1.75 -19.72
C GLY A 376 9.69 -0.45 -20.45
N ILE A 377 10.95 -0.14 -20.71
CA ILE A 377 11.40 0.99 -21.52
C ILE A 377 12.48 0.52 -22.50
N PRO A 378 12.78 1.25 -23.58
CA PRO A 378 13.80 0.85 -24.53
C PRO A 378 15.14 0.47 -23.88
N GLY A 379 15.60 -0.75 -24.13
CA GLY A 379 16.83 -1.30 -23.56
C GLY A 379 16.74 -1.84 -22.14
N HIS A 380 15.58 -1.75 -21.49
CA HIS A 380 15.32 -2.29 -20.14
C HIS A 380 14.00 -3.05 -20.14
N ASP A 381 14.08 -4.34 -20.36
CA ASP A 381 12.91 -5.21 -20.42
C ASP A 381 12.38 -5.53 -19.00
N ILE A 382 11.07 -5.67 -18.87
CA ILE A 382 10.46 -6.38 -17.73
C ILE A 382 10.63 -7.88 -18.00
N GLU A 383 11.12 -8.65 -17.02
CA GLU A 383 11.45 -10.05 -17.25
C GLU A 383 10.64 -11.01 -16.36
N ASP A 384 10.38 -12.21 -16.85
CA ASP A 384 9.81 -13.34 -16.09
C ASP A 384 8.53 -12.98 -15.32
N VAL A 385 7.47 -12.62 -16.07
CA VAL A 385 6.13 -12.33 -15.53
C VAL A 385 5.16 -13.43 -15.93
N LYS A 386 4.52 -14.05 -14.95
CA LYS A 386 3.55 -15.14 -15.14
C LYS A 386 2.17 -14.74 -14.65
N LEU A 387 1.18 -14.89 -15.53
CA LEU A 387 -0.22 -14.65 -15.24
C LEU A 387 -1.01 -15.95 -15.44
N SER A 388 -1.71 -16.41 -14.40
CA SER A 388 -2.45 -17.67 -14.48
C SER A 388 -3.84 -17.61 -13.82
N ASN A 389 -4.82 -18.34 -14.38
CA ASN A 389 -6.18 -18.40 -13.85
C ASN A 389 -6.81 -17.00 -13.69
N ILE A 390 -6.75 -16.18 -14.74
CA ILE A 390 -7.23 -14.80 -14.71
C ILE A 390 -8.48 -14.66 -15.58
N ARG A 391 -9.50 -13.97 -15.07
CA ARG A 391 -10.69 -13.59 -15.81
C ARG A 391 -10.94 -12.10 -15.67
N ILE A 392 -11.00 -11.39 -16.81
CA ILE A 392 -11.25 -9.94 -16.84
C ILE A 392 -12.36 -9.61 -17.82
N TYR A 393 -13.37 -8.87 -17.35
CA TYR A 393 -14.39 -8.26 -18.20
C TYR A 393 -14.26 -6.73 -18.15
N TYR A 394 -13.90 -6.15 -19.28
CA TYR A 394 -13.82 -4.71 -19.49
C TYR A 394 -15.16 -4.11 -19.92
N GLN A 395 -15.36 -2.83 -19.75
CA GLN A 395 -16.55 -2.16 -20.26
C GLN A 395 -16.64 -2.21 -21.79
N GLY A 396 -15.49 -2.18 -22.47
CA GLY A 396 -15.40 -2.22 -23.93
C GLY A 396 -15.77 -0.90 -24.60
N GLY A 397 -16.01 -0.94 -25.91
CA GLY A 397 -16.39 0.23 -26.71
C GLY A 397 -15.22 0.91 -27.43
N GLY A 398 -14.06 0.27 -27.47
CA GLY A 398 -12.90 0.77 -28.21
C GLY A 398 -13.12 0.76 -29.74
N THR A 399 -12.40 1.65 -30.43
CA THR A 399 -12.56 1.89 -31.89
C THR A 399 -11.39 1.33 -32.68
N LYS A 400 -11.52 1.26 -34.02
CA LYS A 400 -10.43 0.87 -34.92
C LYS A 400 -9.28 1.89 -34.92
N GLU A 401 -9.61 3.16 -34.76
CA GLU A 401 -8.61 4.22 -34.67
C GLU A 401 -7.74 4.05 -33.43
N GLN A 402 -8.35 3.66 -32.31
CA GLN A 402 -7.60 3.34 -31.08
C GLN A 402 -6.70 2.12 -31.27
N ALA A 403 -7.13 1.09 -32.03
CA ALA A 403 -6.29 -0.07 -32.33
C ALA A 403 -4.99 0.26 -33.09
N ALA A 404 -4.95 1.41 -33.78
CA ALA A 404 -3.80 1.88 -34.54
C ALA A 404 -2.86 2.83 -33.73
N ILE A 405 -3.19 3.14 -32.49
CA ILE A 405 -2.39 4.04 -31.66
C ILE A 405 -1.06 3.36 -31.30
N ASN A 406 0.02 4.13 -31.36
CA ASN A 406 1.30 3.80 -30.74
C ASN A 406 1.46 4.63 -29.47
N PRO A 407 1.26 4.06 -28.27
CA PRO A 407 1.34 4.81 -27.04
C PRO A 407 2.72 5.39 -26.78
N PRO A 408 2.83 6.60 -26.20
CA PRO A 408 4.14 7.18 -25.84
C PRO A 408 4.83 6.35 -24.76
N GLU A 409 6.15 6.37 -24.76
CA GLU A 409 6.96 5.60 -23.80
C GLU A 409 6.87 6.14 -22.37
N GLU A 410 6.81 7.46 -22.20
CA GLU A 410 6.72 8.12 -20.89
C GLU A 410 7.81 7.64 -19.90
N GLU A 411 9.03 7.44 -20.39
CA GLU A 411 10.12 6.80 -19.65
C GLU A 411 10.48 7.52 -18.35
N LYS A 412 10.47 8.86 -18.40
CA LYS A 412 10.90 9.74 -17.30
C LYS A 412 9.75 10.34 -16.50
N GLU A 413 8.54 10.05 -16.95
CA GLU A 413 7.34 10.62 -16.34
C GLU A 413 6.90 9.85 -15.09
N TYR A 414 5.98 10.46 -14.34
CA TYR A 414 5.31 9.77 -13.23
C TYR A 414 4.50 8.59 -13.80
N PRO A 415 4.68 7.35 -13.30
CA PRO A 415 4.10 6.16 -13.89
C PRO A 415 2.62 6.02 -13.55
N GLU A 416 1.77 6.49 -14.44
CA GLU A 416 0.32 6.30 -14.35
C GLU A 416 -0.24 5.87 -15.72
N PRO A 417 -1.11 4.86 -15.77
CA PRO A 417 -1.66 4.33 -17.03
C PRO A 417 -2.26 5.39 -17.94
N TYR A 418 -2.98 6.38 -17.40
CA TYR A 418 -3.62 7.43 -18.18
C TYR A 418 -2.64 8.35 -18.94
N ARG A 419 -1.36 8.39 -18.56
CA ARG A 419 -0.33 9.18 -19.27
C ARG A 419 0.01 8.62 -20.63
N HIS A 420 -0.13 7.30 -20.78
CA HIS A 420 0.07 6.65 -22.09
C HIS A 420 -1.09 6.91 -23.06
N GLY A 421 -2.16 7.59 -22.63
CA GLY A 421 -3.33 7.87 -23.44
C GLY A 421 -4.23 6.64 -23.64
N ASP A 422 -4.91 6.60 -24.80
CA ASP A 422 -5.72 5.46 -25.18
C ASP A 422 -4.81 4.32 -25.68
N MET A 423 -5.15 3.09 -25.30
CA MET A 423 -4.34 1.93 -25.62
C MET A 423 -4.86 1.19 -26.86
N PRO A 424 -3.95 0.57 -27.65
CA PRO A 424 -4.31 -0.17 -28.85
C PRO A 424 -4.94 -1.54 -28.57
N SER A 425 -4.97 -2.01 -27.33
CA SER A 425 -5.65 -3.23 -26.90
C SER A 425 -6.73 -2.95 -25.87
N TYR A 426 -7.76 -3.79 -25.84
CA TYR A 426 -8.72 -3.73 -24.75
C TYR A 426 -8.31 -4.58 -23.54
N GLY A 427 -7.54 -5.65 -23.76
CA GLY A 427 -7.10 -6.60 -22.75
C GLY A 427 -5.72 -6.27 -22.21
N PHE A 428 -4.66 -6.71 -22.90
CA PHE A 428 -3.28 -6.50 -22.45
C PHE A 428 -2.44 -5.80 -23.52
N PHE A 429 -1.70 -4.78 -23.10
CA PHE A 429 -0.62 -4.17 -23.85
C PHE A 429 0.72 -4.51 -23.20
N ILE A 430 1.63 -5.14 -23.96
CA ILE A 430 2.89 -5.65 -23.46
C ILE A 430 4.01 -5.06 -24.33
N ARG A 431 4.93 -4.31 -23.72
CA ARG A 431 6.02 -3.66 -24.42
C ARG A 431 7.33 -3.72 -23.65
N HIS A 432 8.47 -3.92 -24.35
CA HIS A 432 9.80 -4.04 -23.77
C HIS A 432 9.79 -5.08 -22.64
N ALA A 433 9.51 -6.33 -23.03
CA ALA A 433 9.34 -7.41 -22.07
C ALA A 433 9.99 -8.71 -22.55
N LYS A 434 10.37 -9.58 -21.60
CA LYS A 434 11.03 -10.84 -21.87
C LYS A 434 10.54 -11.94 -20.95
N GLY A 435 10.23 -13.14 -21.52
CA GLY A 435 9.79 -14.29 -20.73
C GLY A 435 8.42 -14.05 -20.08
N ILE A 436 7.39 -13.77 -20.90
CA ILE A 436 6.03 -13.51 -20.44
C ILE A 436 5.17 -14.74 -20.65
N GLU A 437 4.53 -15.23 -19.59
CA GLU A 437 3.66 -16.41 -19.64
C GLU A 437 2.20 -16.08 -19.25
N PHE A 438 1.25 -16.51 -20.09
CA PHE A 438 -0.19 -16.46 -19.82
C PHE A 438 -0.76 -17.88 -19.85
N THR A 439 -1.32 -18.36 -18.75
CA THR A 439 -1.94 -19.67 -18.66
C THR A 439 -3.36 -19.60 -18.11
N ASN A 440 -4.35 -20.13 -18.84
CA ASN A 440 -5.76 -20.11 -18.48
C ASN A 440 -6.27 -18.69 -18.20
N VAL A 441 -6.13 -17.80 -19.17
CA VAL A 441 -6.54 -16.39 -19.09
C VAL A 441 -7.72 -16.13 -19.99
N GLU A 442 -8.78 -15.54 -19.45
CA GLU A 442 -9.99 -15.14 -20.16
C GLU A 442 -10.14 -13.62 -20.11
N VAL A 443 -10.25 -12.99 -21.29
CA VAL A 443 -10.54 -11.56 -21.41
C VAL A 443 -11.77 -11.34 -22.29
N GLY A 444 -12.67 -10.48 -21.81
CA GLY A 444 -13.89 -10.14 -22.51
C GLY A 444 -14.32 -8.70 -22.29
N TYR A 445 -15.38 -8.30 -22.95
CA TYR A 445 -15.96 -6.97 -22.83
C TYR A 445 -17.49 -7.03 -22.76
N MET A 446 -18.09 -6.02 -22.12
CA MET A 446 -19.54 -5.90 -22.01
C MET A 446 -20.16 -5.21 -23.22
N LYS A 447 -19.45 -4.27 -23.83
CA LYS A 447 -19.81 -3.59 -25.08
C LYS A 447 -18.75 -3.91 -26.13
N GLU A 448 -19.17 -4.19 -27.37
CA GLU A 448 -18.26 -4.52 -28.47
C GLU A 448 -17.06 -3.57 -28.52
N ASP A 449 -15.88 -4.16 -28.67
CA ASP A 449 -14.59 -3.45 -28.76
C ASP A 449 -13.89 -3.85 -30.05
N LEU A 450 -13.39 -2.87 -30.78
CA LEU A 450 -12.74 -3.06 -32.08
C LEU A 450 -11.20 -3.08 -31.99
N ARG A 451 -10.66 -3.18 -30.79
CA ARG A 451 -9.24 -3.34 -30.54
C ARG A 451 -8.90 -4.83 -30.31
N PRO A 452 -7.70 -5.29 -30.66
CA PRO A 452 -7.20 -6.61 -30.26
C PRO A 452 -7.27 -6.83 -28.75
N ALA A 453 -7.36 -8.10 -28.35
CA ALA A 453 -7.26 -8.45 -26.93
C ALA A 453 -5.83 -8.30 -26.41
N PHE A 454 -4.85 -8.67 -27.23
CA PHE A 454 -3.43 -8.65 -26.87
C PHE A 454 -2.62 -7.91 -27.92
N VAL A 455 -1.83 -6.94 -27.49
CA VAL A 455 -0.84 -6.26 -28.31
C VAL A 455 0.53 -6.41 -27.68
N LEU A 456 1.48 -6.98 -28.45
CA LEU A 456 2.87 -7.19 -28.05
C LEU A 456 3.76 -6.35 -28.96
N ASP A 457 4.63 -5.51 -28.39
CA ASP A 457 5.57 -4.63 -29.11
C ASP A 457 6.96 -4.71 -28.47
N ASP A 458 7.97 -5.19 -29.18
CA ASP A 458 9.31 -5.48 -28.66
C ASP A 458 9.29 -6.46 -27.47
N VAL A 459 8.88 -7.70 -27.74
CA VAL A 459 8.77 -8.78 -26.72
C VAL A 459 9.60 -9.98 -27.12
N LYS A 460 10.37 -10.50 -26.16
CA LYS A 460 11.30 -11.64 -26.34
C LYS A 460 10.86 -12.83 -25.48
N GLY A 461 10.30 -13.86 -26.09
CA GLY A 461 9.74 -15.02 -25.38
C GLY A 461 8.38 -14.69 -24.75
N ALA A 462 7.31 -15.10 -25.43
CA ALA A 462 5.95 -14.96 -24.94
C ALA A 462 5.19 -16.28 -25.15
N GLU A 463 4.69 -16.86 -24.07
CA GLU A 463 3.91 -18.08 -24.11
C GLU A 463 2.48 -17.84 -23.66
N PHE A 464 1.53 -18.25 -24.52
CA PHE A 464 0.09 -18.18 -24.25
C PHE A 464 -0.51 -19.57 -24.31
N ASN A 465 -1.08 -20.07 -23.21
CA ASN A 465 -1.69 -21.38 -23.13
C ASN A 465 -3.08 -21.30 -22.51
N LEU A 466 -4.08 -21.95 -23.16
CA LEU A 466 -5.47 -21.94 -22.71
C LEU A 466 -6.07 -20.52 -22.63
N VAL A 467 -5.71 -19.62 -23.54
CA VAL A 467 -6.23 -18.24 -23.55
C VAL A 467 -7.57 -18.18 -24.30
N LYS A 468 -8.52 -17.47 -23.73
CA LYS A 468 -9.82 -17.15 -24.32
C LYS A 468 -9.98 -15.65 -24.39
N ALA A 469 -10.16 -15.11 -25.59
CA ALA A 469 -10.39 -13.70 -25.80
C ALA A 469 -11.66 -13.48 -26.64
N GLN A 470 -12.54 -12.62 -26.18
CA GLN A 470 -13.66 -12.15 -26.95
C GLN A 470 -13.15 -11.17 -28.01
N HIS A 471 -13.61 -11.31 -29.25
CA HIS A 471 -13.27 -10.38 -30.33
C HIS A 471 -14.48 -10.12 -31.23
N ALA A 472 -14.55 -8.93 -31.79
CA ALA A 472 -15.55 -8.59 -32.80
C ALA A 472 -15.17 -9.25 -34.13
N PRO A 473 -16.15 -9.45 -35.05
CA PRO A 473 -15.86 -9.99 -36.38
C PRO A 473 -14.75 -9.20 -37.08
N ALA A 474 -13.80 -9.91 -37.68
CA ALA A 474 -12.64 -9.36 -38.39
C ALA A 474 -11.65 -8.52 -37.51
N VAL A 475 -11.80 -8.52 -36.20
CA VAL A 475 -10.81 -7.95 -35.27
C VAL A 475 -9.86 -9.07 -34.84
N PRO A 476 -8.52 -8.90 -34.97
CA PRO A 476 -7.56 -9.90 -34.56
C PRO A 476 -7.56 -10.05 -33.02
N THR A 477 -7.29 -11.25 -32.54
CA THR A 477 -7.08 -11.48 -31.10
C THR A 477 -5.71 -10.98 -30.66
N PHE A 478 -4.70 -11.19 -31.49
CA PHE A 478 -3.30 -10.78 -31.26
C PHE A 478 -2.82 -9.81 -32.34
N SER A 479 -2.07 -8.79 -31.91
CA SER A 479 -1.25 -7.94 -32.75
C SER A 479 0.18 -7.95 -32.24
N LEU A 480 1.10 -8.48 -33.04
CA LEU A 480 2.52 -8.64 -32.71
C LEU A 480 3.35 -7.68 -33.55
N LYS A 481 4.31 -7.03 -32.93
CA LYS A 481 5.31 -6.17 -33.57
C LYS A 481 6.67 -6.36 -32.90
N ASP A 482 7.71 -6.67 -33.68
CA ASP A 482 9.07 -6.92 -33.19
C ASP A 482 9.10 -7.99 -32.06
N VAL A 483 8.50 -9.16 -32.31
CA VAL A 483 8.37 -10.25 -31.31
C VAL A 483 9.22 -11.44 -31.71
N THR A 484 9.96 -12.02 -30.76
CA THR A 484 10.72 -13.27 -30.93
C THR A 484 10.23 -14.33 -29.95
N ASP A 485 10.38 -15.61 -30.31
CA ASP A 485 10.02 -16.77 -29.48
C ASP A 485 8.59 -16.71 -28.93
N PHE A 486 7.63 -16.45 -29.82
CA PHE A 486 6.19 -16.45 -29.49
C PHE A 486 5.61 -17.85 -29.63
N SER A 487 4.82 -18.28 -28.65
CA SER A 487 4.04 -19.52 -28.71
C SER A 487 2.62 -19.35 -28.20
N LEU A 488 1.68 -20.00 -28.89
CA LEU A 488 0.25 -20.04 -28.54
C LEU A 488 -0.22 -21.49 -28.61
N PHE A 489 -0.83 -21.99 -27.51
CA PHE A 489 -1.32 -23.37 -27.44
C PHE A 489 -2.73 -23.44 -26.85
N HIS A 490 -3.55 -24.36 -27.33
CA HIS A 490 -4.85 -24.72 -26.79
C HIS A 490 -5.80 -23.51 -26.56
N SER A 491 -5.69 -22.46 -27.38
CA SER A 491 -6.30 -21.14 -27.13
C SER A 491 -7.52 -20.89 -28.00
N GLY A 492 -8.68 -21.37 -27.53
CA GLY A 492 -9.98 -21.12 -28.17
C GLY A 492 -10.10 -21.65 -29.60
N SER A 493 -10.51 -20.79 -30.52
CA SER A 493 -10.61 -21.11 -31.95
C SER A 493 -9.32 -20.89 -32.74
N LEU A 494 -8.28 -20.36 -32.10
CA LEU A 494 -7.00 -20.11 -32.74
C LEU A 494 -6.17 -21.41 -32.79
N PRO A 495 -5.51 -21.71 -33.94
CA PRO A 495 -4.63 -22.88 -34.04
C PRO A 495 -3.37 -22.67 -33.17
N ASP A 496 -2.80 -23.79 -32.72
CA ASP A 496 -1.47 -23.77 -32.08
C ASP A 496 -0.44 -23.14 -33.02
N LEU A 497 0.37 -22.24 -32.50
CA LEU A 497 1.29 -21.42 -33.28
C LEU A 497 2.63 -21.25 -32.56
N LYS A 498 3.72 -21.39 -33.29
CA LYS A 498 5.09 -21.01 -32.87
C LYS A 498 5.71 -20.08 -33.87
N LEU A 499 6.29 -19.00 -33.42
CA LEU A 499 6.98 -18.01 -34.25
C LEU A 499 8.36 -17.73 -33.65
N GLU A 500 9.42 -18.04 -34.39
CA GLU A 500 10.79 -17.75 -33.93
C GLU A 500 11.07 -16.24 -33.94
N SER A 501 10.59 -15.55 -34.97
CA SER A 501 10.70 -14.09 -35.07
C SER A 501 9.62 -13.53 -35.99
N VAL A 502 9.04 -12.44 -35.60
CA VAL A 502 8.02 -11.74 -36.38
C VAL A 502 8.20 -10.24 -36.30
N LYS A 503 8.28 -9.58 -37.47
CA LYS A 503 8.36 -8.14 -37.56
C LYS A 503 6.98 -7.49 -37.30
N GLU A 504 5.95 -8.04 -37.95
CA GLU A 504 4.56 -7.61 -37.77
C GLU A 504 3.63 -8.76 -38.16
N LYS A 505 2.64 -9.05 -37.31
CA LYS A 505 1.63 -10.08 -37.59
C LYS A 505 0.37 -9.85 -36.74
N GLN A 506 -0.79 -10.08 -37.37
CA GLN A 506 -2.11 -10.08 -36.69
C GLN A 506 -2.85 -11.38 -37.00
N PHE A 507 -3.56 -11.91 -36.03
CA PHE A 507 -4.36 -13.14 -36.18
C PHE A 507 -5.42 -13.28 -35.09
#